data_7e2001117d7981a2e88c94a4433dcdf6
#
_entry.id   7e2001117d7981a2e88c94a4433dcdf6
#
_cell.length_a   1.000
_cell.length_b   1.000
_cell.length_c   1.000
_cell.angle_alpha   90.00
_cell.angle_beta   90.00
_cell.angle_gamma   90.00
#
_symmetry.space_group_name_H-M   'P 1'
#
loop_
_entity.id
_entity.type
_entity.pdbx_description
1 polymer ?
#
loop_
_entity_poly.entity_id
_entity_poly.type
_entity_poly.pdbx_seq_one_letter_code
_entity_poly.pdbx_strand_id
1 'polypeptide(L)'
;MTLALSVNCNAVLSKTSLQSDYRQHHSKETALLKVKNDILMNMENQKVMLLMLLDLSTAFDTVDHRILLDCLRFDFGISGSAPNWIESYLSNRTQRIYIDGVLSSNLKLKSGIPQGSCLGPLLFSLYASKLFKIVESHLPNTHRYADDTQLYITFRSGNDLEETTAITAMESCIADISQWLHSH
;
A
#
# COMPACT_ATOMS: atom_id res chain seq x y z
N MET A 1 20.56 -9.07 -15.80
CA MET A 1 19.78 -7.84 -15.58
C MET A 1 18.83 -7.89 -14.38
N THR A 2 18.48 -9.06 -13.91
CA THR A 2 17.58 -9.30 -12.75
C THR A 2 18.21 -8.96 -11.38
N LEU A 3 19.53 -8.96 -11.26
CA LEU A 3 20.23 -8.76 -9.98
C LEU A 3 20.20 -7.32 -9.42
N ALA A 4 20.16 -6.31 -10.26
CA ALA A 4 20.21 -4.91 -9.80
C ALA A 4 18.88 -4.42 -9.21
N LEU A 5 17.76 -4.92 -9.73
CA LEU A 5 16.42 -4.64 -9.17
C LEU A 5 16.21 -5.35 -7.82
N SER A 6 16.73 -6.57 -7.65
CA SER A 6 16.53 -7.36 -6.44
C SER A 6 17.25 -6.78 -5.21
N VAL A 7 18.40 -6.16 -5.38
CA VAL A 7 19.19 -5.62 -4.26
C VAL A 7 18.55 -4.36 -3.66
N ASN A 8 18.05 -3.46 -4.49
CA ASN A 8 17.38 -2.26 -3.98
C ASN A 8 15.95 -2.52 -3.47
N CYS A 9 15.22 -3.46 -4.05
CA CYS A 9 13.89 -3.81 -3.60
C CYS A 9 13.89 -4.42 -2.19
N ASN A 10 14.82 -5.31 -1.89
CA ASN A 10 14.96 -5.86 -0.53
C ASN A 10 15.33 -4.79 0.50
N ALA A 11 16.15 -3.80 0.14
CA ALA A 11 16.51 -2.69 1.02
C ALA A 11 15.32 -1.73 1.28
N VAL A 12 14.40 -1.59 0.32
CA VAL A 12 13.19 -0.79 0.46
C VAL A 12 12.13 -1.54 1.27
N LEU A 13 11.89 -2.80 0.96
CA LEU A 13 10.95 -3.65 1.69
C LEU A 13 11.43 -3.93 3.13
N SER A 14 12.73 -3.90 3.40
CA SER A 14 13.28 -4.07 4.75
C SER A 14 13.12 -2.82 5.63
N LYS A 15 12.99 -1.63 5.05
CA LYS A 15 12.83 -0.38 5.81
C LYS A 15 11.42 -0.15 6.35
N THR A 16 10.42 -0.86 5.85
CA THR A 16 9.04 -0.74 6.34
C THR A 16 8.72 -1.94 7.23
N SER A 17 8.98 -1.82 8.54
CA SER A 17 8.77 -2.89 9.54
C SER A 17 7.33 -3.38 9.64
N LEU A 18 6.38 -2.64 9.11
CA LEU A 18 4.94 -2.86 9.27
C LEU A 18 4.27 -3.60 8.11
N GLN A 19 5.00 -3.87 7.01
CA GLN A 19 4.46 -4.60 5.86
C GLN A 19 4.76 -6.10 5.98
N SER A 20 3.74 -6.93 5.96
CA SER A 20 3.86 -8.39 6.03
C SER A 20 3.82 -9.09 4.68
N ASP A 21 3.25 -8.46 3.65
CA ASP A 21 3.16 -9.08 2.33
C ASP A 21 4.48 -9.12 1.59
N TYR A 22 4.67 -10.12 0.73
CA TYR A 22 5.88 -10.39 -0.07
C TYR A 22 7.17 -10.57 0.75
N ARG A 23 7.05 -10.86 2.07
CA ARG A 23 8.17 -11.23 2.93
C ARG A 23 8.19 -12.72 3.20
N GLN A 24 9.40 -13.28 3.27
CA GLN A 24 9.60 -14.66 3.66
C GLN A 24 9.04 -14.90 5.07
N HIS A 25 8.30 -15.99 5.25
CA HIS A 25 7.61 -16.37 6.50
C HIS A 25 6.44 -15.50 6.94
N HIS A 26 5.88 -14.66 6.06
CA HIS A 26 4.67 -13.89 6.30
C HIS A 26 3.53 -14.38 5.41
N SER A 27 2.33 -14.55 5.98
CA SER A 27 1.10 -14.94 5.29
C SER A 27 -0.09 -14.09 5.75
N LYS A 28 -1.22 -14.22 5.06
CA LYS A 28 -2.48 -13.55 5.50
C LYS A 28 -2.88 -13.97 6.90
N GLU A 29 -2.69 -15.24 7.24
CA GLU A 29 -2.98 -15.78 8.55
C GLU A 29 -2.11 -15.16 9.64
N THR A 30 -0.80 -14.98 9.38
CA THR A 30 0.11 -14.33 10.34
C THR A 30 -0.24 -12.86 10.54
N ALA A 31 -0.69 -12.17 9.50
CA ALA A 31 -1.17 -10.79 9.56
C ALA A 31 -2.42 -10.69 10.45
N LEU A 32 -3.42 -11.54 10.22
CA LEU A 32 -4.64 -11.58 11.02
C LEU A 32 -4.38 -11.98 12.48
N LEU A 33 -3.47 -12.95 12.70
CA LEU A 33 -3.07 -13.35 14.04
C LEU A 33 -2.43 -12.20 14.81
N LYS A 34 -1.60 -11.39 14.14
CA LYS A 34 -1.00 -10.20 14.75
C LYS A 34 -2.06 -9.21 15.20
N VAL A 35 -2.99 -8.82 14.32
CA VAL A 35 -4.07 -7.89 14.66
C VAL A 35 -4.95 -8.44 15.78
N LYS A 36 -5.32 -9.73 15.71
CA LYS A 36 -6.07 -10.39 16.79
C LYS A 36 -5.32 -10.33 18.12
N ASN A 37 -4.02 -10.63 18.10
CA ASN A 37 -3.19 -10.57 19.31
C ASN A 37 -3.14 -9.14 19.88
N ASP A 38 -2.94 -8.13 19.01
CA ASP A 38 -2.92 -6.72 19.41
C ASP A 38 -4.26 -6.29 20.02
N ILE A 39 -5.39 -6.75 19.47
CA ILE A 39 -6.72 -6.52 20.06
C ILE A 39 -6.81 -7.14 21.46
N LEU A 40 -6.47 -8.41 21.60
CA LEU A 40 -6.55 -9.12 22.88
C LEU A 40 -5.67 -8.47 23.97
N MET A 41 -4.42 -8.15 23.61
CA MET A 41 -3.49 -7.47 24.52
C MET A 41 -3.99 -6.10 24.96
N ASN A 42 -4.64 -5.35 24.08
CA ASN A 42 -5.21 -4.05 24.43
C ASN A 42 -6.45 -4.22 25.32
N MET A 43 -7.30 -5.22 25.09
CA MET A 43 -8.45 -5.54 25.94
C MET A 43 -8.01 -5.94 27.35
N GLU A 44 -6.97 -6.77 27.48
CA GLU A 44 -6.40 -7.15 28.78
C GLU A 44 -5.87 -5.94 29.56
N ASN A 45 -5.35 -4.93 28.85
CA ASN A 45 -4.88 -3.67 29.43
C ASN A 45 -5.98 -2.61 29.58
N GLN A 46 -7.25 -2.99 29.45
CA GLN A 46 -8.41 -2.10 29.58
C GLN A 46 -8.36 -0.89 28.62
N LYS A 47 -7.78 -1.09 27.44
CA LYS A 47 -7.73 -0.08 26.39
C LYS A 47 -8.79 -0.34 25.32
N VAL A 48 -9.31 0.74 24.78
CA VAL A 48 -10.15 0.73 23.58
C VAL A 48 -9.23 0.79 22.35
N MET A 49 -9.56 0.02 21.32
CA MET A 49 -8.88 0.08 20.02
C MET A 49 -9.85 0.61 18.96
N LEU A 50 -9.48 1.70 18.34
CA LEU A 50 -10.13 2.21 17.12
C LEU A 50 -9.42 1.58 15.94
N LEU A 51 -10.13 0.73 15.19
CA LEU A 51 -9.62 0.01 14.02
C LEU A 51 -10.32 0.51 12.76
N MET A 52 -9.54 0.84 11.74
CA MET A 52 -10.00 1.14 10.40
C MET A 52 -9.38 0.17 9.40
N LEU A 53 -10.19 -0.30 8.48
CA LEU A 53 -9.77 -1.11 7.34
C LEU A 53 -9.79 -0.23 6.09
N LEU A 54 -8.65 -0.12 5.42
CA LEU A 54 -8.50 0.62 4.19
C LEU A 54 -8.25 -0.37 3.06
N ASP A 55 -9.19 -0.44 2.12
CA ASP A 55 -9.08 -1.25 0.91
C ASP A 55 -8.52 -0.40 -0.24
N LEU A 56 -7.37 -0.79 -0.74
CA LEU A 56 -6.69 -0.15 -1.88
C LEU A 56 -6.77 -1.02 -3.15
N SER A 57 -7.70 -1.98 -3.23
CA SER A 57 -7.80 -2.93 -4.34
C SER A 57 -7.95 -2.26 -5.70
N THR A 58 -8.70 -1.15 -5.80
CA THR A 58 -8.83 -0.36 -7.03
C THR A 58 -7.59 0.48 -7.34
N ALA A 59 -6.70 0.67 -6.39
CA ALA A 59 -5.53 1.51 -6.56
C ALA A 59 -4.51 0.92 -7.54
N PHE A 60 -4.51 -0.40 -7.77
CA PHE A 60 -3.69 -1.03 -8.82
C PHE A 60 -4.06 -0.53 -10.22
N ASP A 61 -5.34 -0.28 -10.47
CA ASP A 61 -5.84 0.13 -11.79
C ASP A 61 -5.69 1.64 -12.03
N THR A 62 -5.49 2.42 -10.95
CA THR A 62 -5.40 3.88 -11.00
C THR A 62 -3.98 4.42 -10.97
N VAL A 63 -2.96 3.58 -10.76
CA VAL A 63 -1.56 4.01 -10.69
C VAL A 63 -1.16 4.83 -11.93
N ASP A 64 -0.83 6.11 -11.73
CA ASP A 64 -0.27 6.95 -12.78
C ASP A 64 1.17 6.52 -13.07
N HIS A 65 1.43 6.14 -14.32
CA HIS A 65 2.74 5.62 -14.74
C HIS A 65 3.85 6.66 -14.59
N ARG A 66 3.55 7.94 -14.81
CA ARG A 66 4.53 9.03 -14.69
C ARG A 66 4.91 9.23 -13.23
N ILE A 67 3.92 9.30 -12.33
CA ILE A 67 4.15 9.45 -10.89
C ILE A 67 4.93 8.24 -10.36
N LEU A 68 4.59 7.03 -10.81
CA LEU A 68 5.34 5.83 -10.44
C LEU A 68 6.81 5.91 -10.89
N LEU A 69 7.07 6.30 -12.14
CA LEU A 69 8.44 6.42 -12.67
C LEU A 69 9.24 7.50 -11.95
N ASP A 70 8.61 8.63 -11.60
CA ASP A 70 9.23 9.68 -10.81
C ASP A 70 9.55 9.21 -9.39
N CYS A 71 8.62 8.50 -8.76
CA CYS A 71 8.84 7.87 -7.45
C CYS A 71 10.05 6.91 -7.49
N LEU A 72 10.12 6.04 -8.49
CA LEU A 72 11.24 5.11 -8.66
C LEU A 72 12.59 5.83 -8.82
N ARG A 73 12.63 6.92 -9.58
CA ARG A 73 13.84 7.70 -9.83
C ARG A 73 14.28 8.51 -8.61
N PHE A 74 13.36 9.28 -8.03
CA PHE A 74 13.69 10.29 -7.01
C PHE A 74 13.63 9.75 -5.58
N ASP A 75 12.63 8.92 -5.25
CA ASP A 75 12.49 8.41 -3.88
C ASP A 75 13.35 7.15 -3.65
N PHE A 76 13.54 6.33 -4.68
CA PHE A 76 14.28 5.06 -4.58
C PHE A 76 15.63 5.07 -5.29
N GLY A 77 15.99 6.14 -6.00
CA GLY A 77 17.28 6.27 -6.68
C GLY A 77 17.49 5.25 -7.81
N ILE A 78 16.41 4.70 -8.37
CA ILE A 78 16.50 3.76 -9.48
C ILE A 78 16.89 4.51 -10.73
N SER A 79 18.07 4.20 -11.29
CA SER A 79 18.68 4.93 -12.40
C SER A 79 19.13 3.99 -13.52
N GLY A 80 19.72 4.56 -14.57
CA GLY A 80 20.23 3.81 -15.71
C GLY A 80 19.11 3.28 -16.63
N SER A 81 19.22 2.04 -17.05
CA SER A 81 18.25 1.41 -17.98
C SER A 81 16.97 0.90 -17.33
N ALA A 82 16.95 0.77 -15.99
CA ALA A 82 15.83 0.17 -15.28
C ALA A 82 14.53 0.99 -15.37
N PRO A 83 14.52 2.33 -15.16
CA PRO A 83 13.31 3.12 -15.35
C PRO A 83 12.76 3.04 -16.79
N ASN A 84 13.60 3.06 -17.80
CA ASN A 84 13.18 2.96 -19.19
C ASN A 84 12.57 1.58 -19.51
N TRP A 85 13.10 0.54 -18.91
CA TRP A 85 12.54 -0.79 -19.02
C TRP A 85 11.15 -0.89 -18.36
N ILE A 86 10.98 -0.33 -17.15
CA ILE A 86 9.68 -0.28 -16.47
C ILE A 86 8.69 0.56 -17.28
N GLU A 87 9.11 1.69 -17.83
CA GLU A 87 8.28 2.52 -18.71
C GLU A 87 7.81 1.72 -19.94
N SER A 88 8.70 1.00 -20.59
CA SER A 88 8.37 0.10 -21.72
C SER A 88 7.40 -1.01 -21.29
N TYR A 89 7.58 -1.56 -20.09
CA TYR A 89 6.70 -2.59 -19.55
C TYR A 89 5.28 -2.09 -19.30
N LEU A 90 5.11 -0.84 -18.87
CA LEU A 90 3.81 -0.22 -18.59
C LEU A 90 3.16 0.39 -19.84
N SER A 91 3.95 0.81 -20.83
CA SER A 91 3.49 1.56 -21.99
C SER A 91 2.80 0.68 -23.04
N ASN A 92 1.93 1.32 -23.84
CA ASN A 92 1.26 0.73 -25.01
C ASN A 92 0.42 -0.53 -24.69
N ARG A 93 -0.04 -0.67 -23.48
CA ARG A 93 -0.92 -1.76 -23.10
C ARG A 93 -2.35 -1.49 -23.52
N THR A 94 -3.05 -2.56 -23.87
CA THR A 94 -4.47 -2.54 -24.22
C THR A 94 -5.18 -3.67 -23.51
N GLN A 95 -6.47 -3.48 -23.24
CA GLN A 95 -7.35 -4.51 -22.72
C GLN A 95 -8.54 -4.73 -23.62
N ARG A 96 -9.11 -5.92 -23.58
CA ARG A 96 -10.37 -6.30 -24.22
C ARG A 96 -11.18 -7.12 -23.23
N ILE A 97 -12.48 -6.99 -23.32
CA ILE A 97 -13.42 -7.82 -22.57
C ILE A 97 -13.88 -8.95 -23.50
N TYR A 98 -13.88 -10.18 -22.99
CA TYR A 98 -14.37 -11.35 -23.69
C TYR A 98 -15.60 -11.89 -22.94
N ILE A 99 -16.75 -11.89 -23.62
CA ILE A 99 -18.03 -12.40 -23.09
C ILE A 99 -18.69 -13.25 -24.18
N ASP A 100 -19.06 -14.47 -23.85
CA ASP A 100 -19.82 -15.40 -24.71
C ASP A 100 -19.26 -15.54 -26.15
N GLY A 101 -17.94 -15.63 -26.29
CA GLY A 101 -17.32 -15.80 -27.59
C GLY A 101 -17.07 -14.50 -28.35
N VAL A 102 -17.50 -13.35 -27.82
CA VAL A 102 -17.35 -12.03 -28.43
C VAL A 102 -16.29 -11.19 -27.72
N LEU A 103 -15.35 -10.64 -28.49
CA LEU A 103 -14.34 -9.70 -27.98
C LEU A 103 -14.80 -8.26 -28.21
N SER A 104 -14.64 -7.43 -27.17
CA SER A 104 -14.80 -5.97 -27.29
C SER A 104 -13.74 -5.35 -28.21
N SER A 105 -13.94 -4.09 -28.58
CA SER A 105 -12.89 -3.27 -29.17
C SER A 105 -11.68 -3.14 -28.23
N ASN A 106 -10.51 -2.83 -28.77
CA ASN A 106 -9.29 -2.53 -28.00
C ASN A 106 -9.46 -1.22 -27.23
N LEU A 107 -9.26 -1.29 -25.92
CA LEU A 107 -9.18 -0.11 -25.06
C LEU A 107 -7.72 0.09 -24.62
N LYS A 108 -7.15 1.25 -24.88
CA LYS A 108 -5.79 1.60 -24.46
C LYS A 108 -5.78 1.90 -22.95
N LEU A 109 -4.90 1.23 -22.22
CA LEU A 109 -4.67 1.51 -20.81
C LEU A 109 -3.76 2.73 -20.67
N LYS A 110 -4.22 3.72 -19.91
CA LYS A 110 -3.47 4.96 -19.62
C LYS A 110 -2.84 4.93 -18.22
N SER A 111 -3.31 4.09 -17.36
CA SER A 111 -2.89 3.93 -15.96
C SER A 111 -2.96 2.46 -15.56
N GLY A 112 -2.54 2.20 -14.35
CA GLY A 112 -2.64 0.88 -13.74
C GLY A 112 -1.42 -0.01 -13.95
N ILE A 113 -1.29 -0.95 -13.04
CA ILE A 113 -0.26 -1.99 -13.07
C ILE A 113 -0.94 -3.31 -13.43
N PRO A 114 -0.37 -4.12 -14.36
CA PRO A 114 -0.99 -5.38 -14.75
C PRO A 114 -1.20 -6.32 -13.56
N GLN A 115 -2.47 -6.60 -13.25
CA GLN A 115 -2.82 -7.56 -12.21
C GLN A 115 -2.33 -8.97 -12.58
N GLY A 116 -1.90 -9.73 -11.56
CA GLY A 116 -1.33 -11.06 -11.76
C GLY A 116 0.10 -11.08 -12.31
N SER A 117 0.73 -9.94 -12.50
CA SER A 117 2.14 -9.86 -12.92
C SER A 117 3.09 -10.01 -11.72
N CYS A 118 4.27 -10.59 -11.95
CA CYS A 118 5.30 -10.73 -10.91
C CYS A 118 5.80 -9.37 -10.37
N LEU A 119 5.69 -8.30 -11.16
CA LEU A 119 6.15 -6.96 -10.77
C LEU A 119 5.05 -6.09 -10.16
N GLY A 120 3.79 -6.43 -10.39
CA GLY A 120 2.66 -5.64 -9.93
C GLY A 120 2.74 -5.29 -8.44
N PRO A 121 2.85 -6.28 -7.57
CA PRO A 121 2.94 -6.05 -6.13
C PRO A 121 4.10 -5.17 -5.71
N LEU A 122 5.27 -5.37 -6.32
CA LEU A 122 6.46 -4.58 -6.04
C LEU A 122 6.28 -3.11 -6.47
N LEU A 123 5.83 -2.88 -7.71
CA LEU A 123 5.62 -1.53 -8.23
C LEU A 123 4.56 -0.79 -7.45
N PHE A 124 3.49 -1.48 -7.06
CA PHE A 124 2.46 -0.91 -6.19
C PHE A 124 3.00 -0.54 -4.81
N SER A 125 3.76 -1.42 -4.16
CA SER A 125 4.37 -1.15 -2.86
C SER A 125 5.31 0.07 -2.90
N LEU A 126 6.05 0.24 -3.99
CA LEU A 126 6.91 1.40 -4.20
C LEU A 126 6.09 2.68 -4.41
N TYR A 127 5.04 2.61 -5.23
CA TYR A 127 4.12 3.72 -5.49
C TYR A 127 3.41 4.17 -4.20
N ALA A 128 2.85 3.23 -3.45
CA ALA A 128 2.13 3.49 -2.21
C ALA A 128 3.03 3.88 -1.02
N SER A 129 4.36 3.87 -1.20
CA SER A 129 5.29 4.18 -0.11
C SER A 129 5.09 5.58 0.50
N LYS A 130 4.67 6.56 -0.30
CA LYS A 130 4.36 7.93 0.17
C LYS A 130 3.09 7.95 1.02
N LEU A 131 2.05 7.23 0.60
CA LEU A 131 0.83 7.04 1.38
C LEU A 131 1.16 6.46 2.76
N PHE A 132 2.04 5.48 2.79
CA PHE A 132 2.41 4.84 4.05
C PHE A 132 3.20 5.74 4.99
N LYS A 133 4.01 6.67 4.47
CA LYS A 133 4.66 7.71 5.28
C LYS A 133 3.66 8.67 5.91
N ILE A 134 2.59 9.02 5.18
CA ILE A 134 1.48 9.81 5.73
C ILE A 134 0.85 9.07 6.90
N VAL A 135 0.48 7.81 6.70
CA VAL A 135 -0.10 6.99 7.77
C VAL A 135 0.81 6.91 9.00
N GLU A 136 2.09 6.64 8.81
CA GLU A 136 3.08 6.53 9.90
C GLU A 136 3.27 7.85 10.67
N SER A 137 3.04 9.00 10.05
CA SER A 137 3.12 10.30 10.72
C SER A 137 1.96 10.58 11.68
N HIS A 138 0.79 9.98 11.42
CA HIS A 138 -0.41 10.16 12.26
C HIS A 138 -0.61 9.02 13.25
N LEU A 139 -0.32 7.78 12.84
CA LEU A 139 -0.67 6.58 13.58
C LEU A 139 0.56 5.72 13.85
N PRO A 140 0.95 5.54 15.13
CA PRO A 140 2.12 4.74 15.50
C PRO A 140 1.91 3.23 15.25
N ASN A 141 0.66 2.78 15.24
CA ASN A 141 0.31 1.38 15.07
C ASN A 141 -0.45 1.18 13.76
N THR A 142 0.22 0.59 12.79
CA THR A 142 -0.37 0.23 11.50
C THR A 142 0.08 -1.16 11.13
N HIS A 143 -0.79 -1.92 10.49
CA HIS A 143 -0.44 -3.22 9.91
C HIS A 143 -0.89 -3.25 8.46
N ARG A 144 -0.04 -3.81 7.59
CA ARG A 144 -0.27 -3.84 6.15
C ARG A 144 -0.07 -5.24 5.61
N TYR A 145 -1.00 -5.63 4.77
CA TYR A 145 -0.87 -6.85 3.97
C TYR A 145 -1.34 -6.57 2.55
N ALA A 146 -0.41 -6.45 1.61
CA ALA A 146 -0.64 -6.07 0.21
C ALA A 146 -1.40 -4.74 0.07
N ASP A 147 -2.56 -4.78 -0.54
CA ASP A 147 -3.53 -3.71 -0.70
C ASP A 147 -4.40 -3.47 0.56
N ASP A 148 -4.52 -4.48 1.42
CA ASP A 148 -5.25 -4.38 2.69
C ASP A 148 -4.40 -3.66 3.75
N THR A 149 -4.80 -2.47 4.14
CA THR A 149 -4.15 -1.69 5.19
C THR A 149 -5.05 -1.58 6.40
N GLN A 150 -4.53 -1.99 7.56
CA GLN A 150 -5.22 -1.94 8.84
C GLN A 150 -4.58 -0.85 9.68
N LEU A 151 -5.34 0.20 9.97
CA LEU A 151 -4.93 1.34 10.77
C LEU A 151 -5.58 1.22 12.14
N TYR A 152 -4.81 1.33 13.22
CA TYR A 152 -5.38 1.33 14.54
C TYR A 152 -4.63 2.23 15.51
N ILE A 153 -5.38 2.79 16.44
CA ILE A 153 -4.89 3.59 17.55
C ILE A 153 -5.60 3.12 18.82
N THR A 154 -4.92 3.21 19.94
CA THR A 154 -5.44 2.74 21.23
C THR A 154 -5.43 3.85 22.27
N PHE A 155 -6.46 3.88 23.11
CA PHE A 155 -6.59 4.82 24.22
C PHE A 155 -7.21 4.14 25.44
N ARG A 156 -7.10 4.76 26.62
CA ARG A 156 -7.68 4.22 27.86
C ARG A 156 -9.16 4.52 27.91
N SER A 157 -9.96 3.50 28.29
CA SER A 157 -11.38 3.69 28.52
C SER A 157 -11.63 4.68 29.67
N GLY A 158 -12.55 5.63 29.44
CA GLY A 158 -12.89 6.65 30.44
C GLY A 158 -11.91 7.83 30.52
N ASN A 159 -11.00 7.96 29.57
CA ASN A 159 -10.14 9.14 29.41
C ASN A 159 -10.55 9.93 28.17
N ASP A 160 -11.45 10.90 28.35
CA ASP A 160 -12.03 11.71 27.27
C ASP A 160 -10.97 12.45 26.43
N LEU A 161 -9.85 12.83 27.05
CA LEU A 161 -8.76 13.51 26.36
C LEU A 161 -8.01 12.56 25.42
N GLU A 162 -7.68 11.35 25.88
CA GLU A 162 -7.03 10.33 25.05
C GLU A 162 -7.94 9.89 23.92
N GLU A 163 -9.24 9.72 24.19
CA GLU A 163 -10.25 9.37 23.19
C GLU A 163 -10.37 10.43 22.11
N THR A 164 -10.55 11.69 22.47
CA THR A 164 -10.64 12.81 21.52
C THR A 164 -9.36 12.93 20.69
N THR A 165 -8.19 12.77 21.31
CA THR A 165 -6.91 12.81 20.63
C THR A 165 -6.78 11.68 19.60
N ALA A 166 -7.20 10.46 19.97
CA ALA A 166 -7.15 9.30 19.09
C ALA A 166 -8.09 9.44 17.89
N ILE A 167 -9.31 9.93 18.11
CA ILE A 167 -10.29 10.19 17.04
C ILE A 167 -9.76 11.25 16.09
N THR A 168 -9.28 12.38 16.61
CA THR A 168 -8.74 13.47 15.80
C THR A 168 -7.53 13.02 14.97
N ALA A 169 -6.64 12.21 15.53
CA ALA A 169 -5.50 11.66 14.79
C ALA A 169 -5.95 10.74 13.65
N MET A 170 -6.97 9.90 13.88
CA MET A 170 -7.52 9.03 12.84
C MET A 170 -8.21 9.83 11.74
N GLU A 171 -9.03 10.83 12.09
CA GLU A 171 -9.70 11.72 11.14
C GLU A 171 -8.70 12.49 10.27
N SER A 172 -7.64 13.04 10.88
CA SER A 172 -6.58 13.74 10.16
C SER A 172 -5.84 12.79 9.21
N CYS A 173 -5.54 11.58 9.64
CA CYS A 173 -4.93 10.55 8.79
C CYS A 173 -5.81 10.23 7.58
N ILE A 174 -7.13 10.06 7.78
CA ILE A 174 -8.08 9.80 6.70
C ILE A 174 -8.13 10.95 5.70
N ALA A 175 -8.16 12.18 6.19
CA ALA A 175 -8.19 13.37 5.35
C ALA A 175 -6.94 13.44 4.45
N ASP A 176 -5.75 13.20 5.01
CA ASP A 176 -4.51 13.22 4.24
C ASP A 176 -4.40 12.06 3.26
N ILE A 177 -4.87 10.85 3.63
CA ILE A 177 -5.01 9.71 2.72
C ILE A 177 -5.93 10.07 1.55
N SER A 178 -7.10 10.64 1.83
CA SER A 178 -8.08 11.04 0.81
C SER A 178 -7.48 12.08 -0.13
N GLN A 179 -6.79 13.08 0.40
CA GLN A 179 -6.12 14.10 -0.41
C GLN A 179 -5.06 13.48 -1.31
N TRP A 180 -4.26 12.55 -0.77
CA TRP A 180 -3.24 11.84 -1.56
C TRP A 180 -3.86 11.03 -2.70
N LEU A 181 -4.93 10.27 -2.43
CA LEU A 181 -5.65 9.48 -3.45
C LEU A 181 -6.25 10.34 -4.57
N HIS A 182 -6.71 11.56 -4.26
CA HIS A 182 -7.25 12.48 -5.27
C HIS A 182 -6.15 13.16 -6.12
N SER A 183 -4.92 13.21 -5.62
CA SER A 183 -3.79 13.86 -6.29
C SER A 183 -2.90 12.89 -7.08
N HIS A 184 -3.12 11.60 -6.95
CA HIS A 184 -2.30 10.53 -7.52
C HIS A 184 -3.14 9.50 -8.24
#